data_6001cbe60d79fe03d518b8a73bbf3bd8
#
_entry.id   6001cbe60d79fe03d518b8a73bbf3bd8
#
_cell.length_a   1.000
_cell.length_b   1.000
_cell.length_c   1.000
_cell.angle_alpha   90.00
_cell.angle_beta   90.00
_cell.angle_gamma   90.00
#
_symmetry.space_group_name_H-M   'P 1'
#
loop_
_entity.id
_entity.type
_entity.pdbx_description
1 polymer ?
#
loop_
_entity_poly.entity_id
_entity_poly.type
_entity_poly.pdbx_seq_one_letter_code
_entity_poly.pdbx_strand_id
1 'polypeptide(L)'
;MRLEDTLNKILIVDFGSQFTQLIARKIRELGVYCEIISHKKIEKFINFEKNIKGIILSGGPLNVYESKKVKFNNKILKLGVPVLGICFGHQIISKAMGGSVRSSKHREFGLAEVKETRKSKLTKNFFSKGKSNVWMSHADQVTKLPKNFKIIAQSINSKMCIIENVEKKMFGIQFHPEVSHTIKGKLILKNFIFSICKLTKNWSSRDQKKKLINEVRNSVGNSKVICALSGGVDSSVVAKLLSNAIGKKLTCIFVNTGLLRKGEEKQVVNTFKKRFKINLIYVNAENLFLSKLKNISDPEKKRKIIGNLFIKIFEKYSNKIKNVKFLAQGTLYPDLIESKSVTGSQTS
;
A
#
# COMPACT_ATOMS: atom_id res chain seq x y z
N MET A 1 -11.14 -22.53 3.10
CA MET A 1 -11.28 -21.52 2.03
C MET A 1 -11.51 -20.18 2.69
N ARG A 2 -10.63 -19.20 2.48
CA ARG A 2 -10.80 -17.86 3.07
C ARG A 2 -11.96 -17.16 2.37
N LEU A 3 -12.77 -16.40 3.11
CA LEU A 3 -13.89 -15.65 2.52
C LEU A 3 -13.43 -14.72 1.35
N GLU A 4 -12.18 -14.29 1.39
CA GLU A 4 -11.54 -13.48 0.35
C GLU A 4 -11.37 -14.22 -0.98
N ASP A 5 -11.23 -15.54 -0.92
CA ASP A 5 -11.06 -16.38 -2.11
C ASP A 5 -12.37 -16.45 -2.94
N THR A 6 -13.51 -16.07 -2.34
CA THR A 6 -14.84 -16.04 -2.99
C THR A 6 -15.24 -14.67 -3.50
N LEU A 7 -14.59 -13.59 -3.06
CA LEU A 7 -14.96 -12.23 -3.46
C LEU A 7 -14.44 -11.89 -4.85
N ASN A 8 -15.30 -11.32 -5.69
CA ASN A 8 -14.86 -10.65 -6.90
C ASN A 8 -13.89 -9.52 -6.58
N LYS A 9 -12.75 -9.46 -7.27
CA LYS A 9 -11.65 -8.57 -6.89
C LYS A 9 -11.01 -7.85 -8.07
N ILE A 10 -10.38 -6.72 -7.75
CA ILE A 10 -9.37 -6.09 -8.59
C ILE A 10 -7.99 -6.64 -8.18
N LEU A 11 -7.25 -7.16 -9.13
CA LEU A 11 -5.87 -7.55 -8.93
C LEU A 11 -4.95 -6.38 -9.27
N ILE A 12 -4.08 -6.00 -8.34
CA ILE A 12 -3.07 -4.96 -8.55
C ILE A 12 -1.71 -5.65 -8.66
N VAL A 13 -1.08 -5.49 -9.82
CA VAL A 13 0.28 -5.99 -10.05
C VAL A 13 1.26 -4.90 -9.69
N ASP A 14 2.11 -5.18 -8.69
CA ASP A 14 3.12 -4.26 -8.19
C ASP A 14 4.45 -4.42 -8.92
N PHE A 15 4.92 -3.35 -9.55
CA PHE A 15 6.23 -3.23 -10.19
C PHE A 15 7.25 -2.47 -9.32
N GLY A 16 6.98 -2.31 -8.03
CA GLY A 16 7.84 -1.58 -7.09
C GLY A 16 7.55 -0.10 -7.00
N SER A 17 6.34 0.33 -7.37
CA SER A 17 5.91 1.71 -7.18
C SER A 17 5.62 2.01 -5.72
N GLN A 18 6.14 3.12 -5.21
CA GLN A 18 5.75 3.66 -3.90
C GLN A 18 4.25 4.03 -3.82
N PHE A 19 3.56 4.15 -4.95
CA PHE A 19 2.14 4.50 -5.01
C PHE A 19 1.20 3.29 -5.13
N THR A 20 1.71 2.06 -5.23
CA THR A 20 0.86 0.85 -5.36
C THR A 20 -0.15 0.72 -4.22
N GLN A 21 0.25 1.02 -2.98
CA GLN A 21 -0.65 1.00 -1.83
C GLN A 21 -1.74 2.08 -1.90
N LEU A 22 -1.45 3.23 -2.51
CA LEU A 22 -2.45 4.27 -2.72
C LEU A 22 -3.54 3.83 -3.71
N ILE A 23 -3.16 3.08 -4.76
CA ILE A 23 -4.12 2.47 -5.69
C ILE A 23 -5.07 1.56 -4.90
N ALA A 24 -4.54 0.64 -4.10
CA ALA A 24 -5.34 -0.27 -3.29
C ALA A 24 -6.26 0.47 -2.30
N ARG A 25 -5.73 1.49 -1.64
CA ARG A 25 -6.49 2.35 -0.73
C ARG A 25 -7.67 3.02 -1.44
N LYS A 26 -7.45 3.61 -2.62
CA LYS A 26 -8.50 4.26 -3.41
C LYS A 26 -9.60 3.28 -3.85
N ILE A 27 -9.22 2.06 -4.23
CA ILE A 27 -10.18 1.00 -4.59
C ILE A 27 -11.02 0.59 -3.38
N ARG A 28 -10.38 0.40 -2.22
CA ARG A 28 -11.07 0.07 -0.96
C ARG A 28 -11.98 1.21 -0.48
N GLU A 29 -11.57 2.47 -0.65
CA GLU A 29 -12.42 3.64 -0.40
C GLU A 29 -13.65 3.70 -1.33
N LEU A 30 -13.60 3.06 -2.50
CA LEU A 30 -14.75 2.86 -3.39
C LEU A 30 -15.63 1.70 -2.96
N GLY A 31 -15.23 0.93 -1.95
CA GLY A 31 -15.97 -0.20 -1.41
C GLY A 31 -15.77 -1.50 -2.17
N VAL A 32 -14.63 -1.68 -2.85
CA VAL A 32 -14.31 -2.89 -3.62
C VAL A 32 -13.08 -3.58 -3.08
N TYR A 33 -13.14 -4.91 -3.02
CA TYR A 33 -12.00 -5.73 -2.61
C TYR A 33 -10.91 -5.75 -3.68
N CYS A 34 -9.66 -5.64 -3.24
CA CYS A 34 -8.48 -5.73 -4.12
C CYS A 34 -7.32 -6.42 -3.42
N GLU A 35 -6.51 -7.09 -4.21
CA GLU A 35 -5.26 -7.73 -3.78
C GLU A 35 -4.08 -7.15 -4.53
N ILE A 36 -2.94 -7.06 -3.84
CA ILE A 36 -1.65 -6.66 -4.43
C ILE A 36 -0.78 -7.89 -4.55
N ILE A 37 -0.23 -8.11 -5.74
CA ILE A 37 0.77 -9.14 -5.97
C ILE A 37 2.03 -8.54 -6.62
N SER A 38 3.19 -9.05 -6.26
CA SER A 38 4.42 -8.70 -6.98
C SER A 38 4.38 -9.26 -8.41
N HIS A 39 4.86 -8.49 -9.39
CA HIS A 39 5.00 -8.94 -10.77
C HIS A 39 5.78 -10.26 -10.92
N LYS A 40 6.67 -10.57 -9.97
CA LYS A 40 7.45 -11.83 -9.94
C LYS A 40 6.60 -13.06 -9.59
N LYS A 41 5.42 -12.87 -8.98
CA LYS A 41 4.52 -13.96 -8.53
C LYS A 41 3.32 -14.18 -9.45
N ILE A 42 3.20 -13.43 -10.55
CA ILE A 42 2.05 -13.47 -11.47
C ILE A 42 1.73 -14.90 -11.93
N GLU A 43 2.74 -15.67 -12.32
CA GLU A 43 2.56 -17.00 -12.90
C GLU A 43 1.91 -17.99 -11.92
N LYS A 44 2.35 -17.97 -10.68
CA LYS A 44 1.74 -18.80 -9.62
C LYS A 44 0.31 -18.36 -9.30
N PHE A 45 0.03 -17.07 -9.38
CA PHE A 45 -1.25 -16.50 -9.00
C PHE A 45 -2.34 -16.75 -10.03
N ILE A 46 -2.04 -16.59 -11.33
CA ILE A 46 -3.00 -16.75 -12.44
C ILE A 46 -3.61 -18.16 -12.48
N ASN A 47 -2.85 -19.19 -12.12
CA ASN A 47 -3.29 -20.57 -12.21
C ASN A 47 -4.33 -20.95 -11.13
N PHE A 48 -4.45 -20.20 -10.05
CA PHE A 48 -5.27 -20.54 -8.88
C PHE A 48 -6.44 -19.59 -8.62
N GLU A 49 -6.49 -18.41 -9.26
CA GLU A 49 -7.44 -17.36 -8.90
C GLU A 49 -8.59 -17.22 -9.90
N LYS A 50 -9.81 -17.51 -9.45
CA LYS A 50 -11.00 -17.51 -10.29
C LYS A 50 -11.82 -16.21 -10.28
N ASN A 51 -11.66 -15.34 -9.26
CA ASN A 51 -12.57 -14.21 -9.02
C ASN A 51 -12.00 -12.83 -9.42
N ILE A 52 -11.01 -12.82 -10.31
CA ILE A 52 -10.45 -11.58 -10.85
C ILE A 52 -11.43 -10.99 -11.87
N LYS A 53 -11.89 -9.75 -11.65
CA LYS A 53 -12.80 -9.02 -12.54
C LYS A 53 -12.13 -7.84 -13.25
N GLY A 54 -10.95 -7.49 -12.83
CA GLY A 54 -10.13 -6.48 -13.46
C GLY A 54 -8.71 -6.47 -12.92
N ILE A 55 -7.78 -5.97 -13.70
CA ILE A 55 -6.35 -5.93 -13.36
C ILE A 55 -5.87 -4.49 -13.46
N ILE A 56 -5.09 -4.05 -12.48
CA ILE A 56 -4.36 -2.78 -12.55
C ILE A 56 -2.87 -3.09 -12.52
N LEU A 57 -2.15 -2.64 -13.53
CA LEU A 57 -0.69 -2.66 -13.58
C LEU A 57 -0.19 -1.34 -13.03
N SER A 58 0.54 -1.37 -11.92
CA SER A 58 1.02 -0.16 -11.23
C SER A 58 2.12 0.57 -12.02
N GLY A 59 2.52 1.74 -11.52
CA GLY A 59 3.79 2.35 -11.87
C GLY A 59 4.98 1.51 -11.41
N GLY A 60 6.19 1.96 -11.68
CA GLY A 60 7.42 1.31 -11.22
C GLY A 60 8.66 2.13 -11.57
N PRO A 61 9.78 1.92 -10.86
CA PRO A 61 11.03 2.63 -11.10
C PRO A 61 11.83 2.08 -12.30
N LEU A 62 11.36 1.00 -12.92
CA LEU A 62 12.06 0.29 -13.98
C LEU A 62 11.78 0.90 -15.35
N ASN A 63 12.74 0.79 -16.26
CA ASN A 63 12.57 1.18 -17.66
C ASN A 63 12.11 -0.03 -18.49
N VAL A 64 11.15 0.18 -19.36
CA VAL A 64 10.63 -0.87 -20.26
C VAL A 64 11.70 -1.36 -21.23
N TYR A 65 12.75 -0.58 -21.50
CA TYR A 65 13.90 -0.98 -22.34
C TYR A 65 14.79 -2.03 -21.69
N GLU A 66 14.91 -2.02 -20.37
CA GLU A 66 15.66 -3.02 -19.63
C GLU A 66 14.85 -4.32 -19.49
N SER A 67 14.33 -4.81 -20.61
CA SER A 67 13.42 -5.97 -20.66
C SER A 67 14.03 -7.25 -20.04
N LYS A 68 15.35 -7.32 -19.91
CA LYS A 68 16.04 -8.42 -19.21
C LYS A 68 15.82 -8.37 -17.68
N LYS A 69 15.54 -7.19 -17.12
CA LYS A 69 15.29 -7.02 -15.66
C LYS A 69 13.81 -7.15 -15.28
N VAL A 70 12.89 -6.91 -16.22
CA VAL A 70 11.44 -7.00 -15.98
C VAL A 70 10.89 -8.26 -16.64
N LYS A 71 10.92 -9.37 -15.92
CA LYS A 71 10.20 -10.58 -16.34
C LYS A 71 8.70 -10.36 -16.14
N PHE A 72 8.04 -9.74 -17.12
CA PHE A 72 6.58 -9.60 -17.12
C PHE A 72 5.94 -10.75 -17.89
N ASN A 73 5.06 -11.49 -17.24
CA ASN A 73 4.33 -12.57 -17.88
C ASN A 73 3.09 -12.02 -18.60
N ASN A 74 3.17 -11.91 -19.92
CA ASN A 74 2.08 -11.40 -20.77
C ASN A 74 0.80 -12.27 -20.72
N LYS A 75 0.83 -13.49 -20.16
CA LYS A 75 -0.38 -14.33 -19.97
C LYS A 75 -1.45 -13.59 -19.18
N ILE A 76 -1.07 -12.69 -18.24
CA ILE A 76 -2.03 -11.89 -17.46
C ILE A 76 -2.89 -10.99 -18.35
N LEU A 77 -2.37 -10.50 -19.49
CA LEU A 77 -3.12 -9.69 -20.46
C LEU A 77 -4.12 -10.53 -21.27
N LYS A 78 -4.00 -11.85 -21.25
CA LYS A 78 -4.84 -12.80 -22.00
C LYS A 78 -5.98 -13.40 -21.15
N LEU A 79 -6.14 -12.97 -19.89
CA LEU A 79 -7.18 -13.48 -19.00
C LEU A 79 -8.62 -13.07 -19.38
N GLY A 80 -8.79 -12.25 -20.40
CA GLY A 80 -10.12 -11.81 -20.88
C GLY A 80 -10.82 -10.79 -19.97
N VAL A 81 -10.19 -10.38 -18.87
CA VAL A 81 -10.70 -9.33 -17.97
C VAL A 81 -10.13 -7.97 -18.34
N PRO A 82 -10.80 -6.85 -17.99
CA PRO A 82 -10.28 -5.50 -18.23
C PRO A 82 -8.94 -5.27 -17.52
N VAL A 83 -8.01 -4.60 -18.24
CA VAL A 83 -6.69 -4.24 -17.73
C VAL A 83 -6.48 -2.73 -17.82
N LEU A 84 -6.08 -2.09 -16.73
CA LEU A 84 -5.67 -0.69 -16.65
C LEU A 84 -4.18 -0.60 -16.31
N GLY A 85 -3.36 -0.05 -17.19
CA GLY A 85 -1.97 0.27 -16.92
C GLY A 85 -1.82 1.73 -16.45
N ILE A 86 -1.10 1.94 -15.37
CA ILE A 86 -0.79 3.26 -14.79
C ILE A 86 0.71 3.50 -14.94
N CYS A 87 1.12 4.59 -15.59
CA CYS A 87 2.50 5.03 -15.78
C CYS A 87 3.35 3.90 -16.41
N PHE A 88 4.19 3.21 -15.67
CA PHE A 88 4.95 2.06 -16.16
C PHE A 88 4.05 0.94 -16.68
N GLY A 89 2.91 0.66 -16.02
CA GLY A 89 1.92 -0.31 -16.50
C GLY A 89 1.31 0.06 -17.86
N HIS A 90 1.10 1.34 -18.15
CA HIS A 90 0.69 1.85 -19.46
C HIS A 90 1.75 1.54 -20.53
N GLN A 91 3.02 1.75 -20.20
CA GLN A 91 4.15 1.47 -21.10
C GLN A 91 4.29 -0.04 -21.35
N ILE A 92 4.10 -0.89 -20.34
CA ILE A 92 4.08 -2.36 -20.48
C ILE A 92 2.99 -2.80 -21.45
N ILE A 93 1.75 -2.34 -21.26
CA ILE A 93 0.64 -2.68 -22.16
C ILE A 93 0.98 -2.25 -23.59
N SER A 94 1.47 -1.03 -23.77
CA SER A 94 1.80 -0.49 -25.08
C SER A 94 2.85 -1.35 -25.79
N LYS A 95 3.94 -1.71 -25.10
CA LYS A 95 4.99 -2.57 -25.65
C LYS A 95 4.49 -3.98 -25.94
N ALA A 96 3.74 -4.59 -25.02
CA ALA A 96 3.19 -5.93 -25.18
C ALA A 96 2.22 -6.05 -26.36
N MET A 97 1.54 -4.94 -26.72
CA MET A 97 0.59 -4.87 -27.84
C MET A 97 1.22 -4.38 -29.17
N GLY A 98 2.55 -4.30 -29.27
CA GLY A 98 3.26 -3.94 -30.49
C GLY A 98 3.45 -2.43 -30.72
N GLY A 99 3.22 -1.63 -29.70
CA GLY A 99 3.62 -0.22 -29.65
C GLY A 99 5.10 -0.04 -29.32
N SER A 100 5.55 1.20 -29.26
CA SER A 100 6.92 1.56 -28.90
C SER A 100 6.94 2.53 -27.73
N VAL A 101 7.90 2.35 -26.86
CA VAL A 101 8.18 3.23 -25.71
C VAL A 101 9.62 3.72 -25.87
N ARG A 102 9.89 4.98 -25.63
CA ARG A 102 11.24 5.57 -25.69
C ARG A 102 11.42 6.58 -24.58
N SER A 103 12.67 6.83 -24.21
CA SER A 103 12.99 7.92 -23.31
C SER A 103 12.57 9.26 -23.92
N SER A 104 11.92 10.09 -23.13
CA SER A 104 11.49 11.42 -23.57
C SER A 104 12.63 12.43 -23.38
N LYS A 105 12.81 13.30 -24.38
CA LYS A 105 13.67 14.48 -24.22
C LYS A 105 13.12 15.47 -23.17
N HIS A 106 11.80 15.49 -23.04
CA HIS A 106 11.06 16.31 -22.05
C HIS A 106 10.43 15.39 -21.02
N ARG A 107 11.18 15.18 -19.93
CA ARG A 107 10.67 14.44 -18.78
C ARG A 107 9.53 15.22 -18.12
N GLU A 108 8.44 14.54 -17.75
CA GLU A 108 7.31 15.17 -17.07
C GLU A 108 7.28 14.72 -15.60
N PHE A 109 7.60 15.65 -14.71
CA PHE A 109 7.49 15.49 -13.26
C PHE A 109 6.69 16.63 -12.69
N GLY A 110 5.59 16.34 -11.96
CA GLY A 110 4.74 17.36 -11.36
C GLY A 110 3.39 17.52 -12.07
N LEU A 111 2.80 18.71 -11.92
CA LEU A 111 1.48 19.03 -12.46
C LEU A 111 1.55 19.28 -13.96
N ALA A 112 0.66 18.62 -14.72
CA ALA A 112 0.54 18.79 -16.16
C ALA A 112 -0.94 18.88 -16.58
N GLU A 113 -1.24 19.70 -17.60
CA GLU A 113 -2.57 19.75 -18.22
C GLU A 113 -2.68 18.65 -19.29
N VAL A 114 -3.76 17.86 -19.19
CA VAL A 114 -4.13 16.86 -20.19
C VAL A 114 -5.41 17.28 -20.91
N LYS A 115 -5.39 17.22 -22.25
CA LYS A 115 -6.50 17.59 -23.12
C LYS A 115 -7.19 16.33 -23.66
N GLU A 116 -8.52 16.28 -23.56
CA GLU A 116 -9.34 15.22 -24.13
C GLU A 116 -9.34 15.32 -25.65
N THR A 117 -9.04 14.22 -26.33
CA THR A 117 -9.10 14.12 -27.79
C THR A 117 -10.29 13.29 -28.25
N ARG A 118 -10.78 12.40 -27.39
CA ARG A 118 -11.91 11.51 -27.66
C ARG A 118 -12.63 11.13 -26.37
N LYS A 119 -13.96 10.97 -26.46
CA LYS A 119 -14.78 10.47 -25.34
C LYS A 119 -14.50 9.00 -25.06
N SER A 120 -14.44 8.64 -23.78
CA SER A 120 -14.27 7.27 -23.32
C SER A 120 -15.09 6.99 -22.07
N LYS A 121 -15.48 5.72 -21.87
CA LYS A 121 -16.11 5.28 -20.61
C LYS A 121 -15.15 5.45 -19.44
N LEU A 122 -13.83 5.27 -19.66
CA LEU A 122 -12.80 5.44 -18.63
C LEU A 122 -12.75 6.88 -18.11
N THR A 123 -12.91 7.87 -19.02
CA THR A 123 -12.75 9.29 -18.70
C THR A 123 -14.07 10.02 -18.46
N LYS A 124 -15.19 9.29 -18.29
CA LYS A 124 -16.50 9.91 -18.02
C LYS A 124 -16.43 10.84 -16.81
N ASN A 125 -16.81 12.12 -17.02
CA ASN A 125 -16.79 13.20 -16.02
C ASN A 125 -15.40 13.57 -15.45
N PHE A 126 -14.32 13.04 -16.03
CA PHE A 126 -12.96 13.37 -15.63
C PHE A 126 -12.54 14.76 -16.14
N PHE A 127 -12.79 15.05 -17.40
CA PHE A 127 -12.45 16.33 -17.98
C PHE A 127 -13.51 17.41 -17.68
N SER A 128 -13.03 18.64 -17.45
CA SER A 128 -13.85 19.86 -17.37
C SER A 128 -13.48 20.72 -18.58
N LYS A 129 -14.47 21.07 -19.43
CA LYS A 129 -14.21 21.81 -20.68
C LYS A 129 -13.10 21.19 -21.53
N GLY A 130 -13.05 19.84 -21.58
CA GLY A 130 -12.06 19.09 -22.36
C GLY A 130 -10.66 19.01 -21.76
N LYS A 131 -10.43 19.50 -20.52
CA LYS A 131 -9.11 19.54 -19.87
C LYS A 131 -9.16 19.02 -18.44
N SER A 132 -8.01 18.53 -17.95
CA SER A 132 -7.82 18.16 -16.54
C SER A 132 -6.37 18.28 -16.15
N ASN A 133 -6.10 18.73 -14.92
CA ASN A 133 -4.77 18.73 -14.33
C ASN A 133 -4.49 17.39 -13.65
N VAL A 134 -3.33 16.85 -13.94
CA VAL A 134 -2.90 15.53 -13.48
C VAL A 134 -1.46 15.56 -12.96
N TRP A 135 -1.07 14.58 -12.15
CA TRP A 135 0.29 14.42 -11.69
C TRP A 135 1.06 13.45 -12.57
N MET A 136 2.09 13.94 -13.23
CA MET A 136 3.03 13.17 -14.03
C MET A 136 4.27 12.82 -13.21
N SER A 137 4.82 11.64 -13.47
CA SER A 137 6.10 11.19 -12.88
C SER A 137 6.75 10.15 -13.79
N HIS A 138 7.26 10.62 -14.95
CA HIS A 138 7.87 9.72 -15.93
C HIS A 138 8.98 10.37 -16.74
N ALA A 139 9.97 9.54 -17.11
CA ALA A 139 11.04 9.88 -18.05
C ALA A 139 10.81 9.24 -19.43
N ASP A 140 10.05 8.15 -19.48
CA ASP A 140 9.75 7.40 -20.69
C ASP A 140 8.31 7.61 -21.12
N GLN A 141 8.04 7.58 -22.43
CA GLN A 141 6.72 7.73 -22.99
C GLN A 141 6.44 6.79 -24.14
N VAL A 142 5.18 6.49 -24.38
CA VAL A 142 4.73 5.77 -25.57
C VAL A 142 4.90 6.67 -26.79
N THR A 143 5.66 6.21 -27.79
CA THR A 143 5.97 6.95 -29.03
C THR A 143 5.31 6.38 -30.28
N LYS A 144 4.89 5.11 -30.22
CA LYS A 144 4.10 4.46 -31.28
C LYS A 144 2.89 3.79 -30.66
N LEU A 145 1.69 4.19 -31.10
CA LEU A 145 0.44 3.60 -30.67
C LEU A 145 0.35 2.13 -31.10
N PRO A 146 -0.04 1.20 -30.20
CA PRO A 146 -0.28 -0.18 -30.62
C PRO A 146 -1.48 -0.26 -31.60
N LYS A 147 -1.47 -1.29 -32.46
CA LYS A 147 -2.54 -1.54 -33.45
C LYS A 147 -3.91 -1.67 -32.72
N ASN A 148 -4.93 -1.01 -33.29
CA ASN A 148 -6.31 -0.99 -32.79
C ASN A 148 -6.51 -0.28 -31.42
N PHE A 149 -5.50 0.46 -30.94
CA PHE A 149 -5.68 1.39 -29.84
C PHE A 149 -6.14 2.77 -30.34
N LYS A 150 -6.82 3.50 -29.48
CA LYS A 150 -7.26 4.89 -29.74
C LYS A 150 -6.62 5.81 -28.70
N ILE A 151 -6.21 7.01 -29.12
CA ILE A 151 -5.76 8.07 -28.23
C ILE A 151 -7.00 8.75 -27.67
N ILE A 152 -7.11 8.84 -26.35
CA ILE A 152 -8.22 9.45 -25.62
C ILE A 152 -7.85 10.82 -25.10
N ALA A 153 -6.57 11.00 -24.70
CA ALA A 153 -6.10 12.29 -24.22
C ALA A 153 -4.59 12.43 -24.45
N GLN A 154 -4.13 13.69 -24.49
CA GLN A 154 -2.74 14.06 -24.68
C GLN A 154 -2.31 15.19 -23.75
N SER A 155 -1.04 15.26 -23.37
CA SER A 155 -0.39 16.43 -22.78
C SER A 155 0.46 17.13 -23.83
N ILE A 156 1.09 18.24 -23.47
CA ILE A 156 2.01 18.96 -24.37
C ILE A 156 3.16 18.05 -24.78
N ASN A 157 3.71 17.27 -23.84
CA ASN A 157 4.90 16.45 -24.07
C ASN A 157 4.59 14.96 -24.33
N SER A 158 3.38 14.50 -24.01
CA SER A 158 2.95 13.12 -24.21
C SER A 158 1.68 13.05 -25.07
N LYS A 159 1.83 12.69 -26.33
CA LYS A 159 0.70 12.56 -27.28
C LYS A 159 -0.23 11.38 -26.95
N MET A 160 0.23 10.40 -26.20
CA MET A 160 -0.49 9.16 -25.87
C MET A 160 -0.67 9.03 -24.36
N CYS A 161 -1.16 10.11 -23.74
CA CYS A 161 -1.33 10.21 -22.29
C CYS A 161 -2.41 9.27 -21.75
N ILE A 162 -3.51 9.10 -22.51
CA ILE A 162 -4.53 8.07 -22.28
C ILE A 162 -4.79 7.35 -23.59
N ILE A 163 -4.69 6.01 -23.56
CA ILE A 163 -5.01 5.16 -24.70
C ILE A 163 -5.97 4.04 -24.27
N GLU A 164 -6.76 3.55 -25.23
CA GLU A 164 -7.63 2.40 -25.00
C GLU A 164 -7.81 1.50 -26.22
N ASN A 165 -8.01 0.21 -25.95
CA ASN A 165 -8.55 -0.77 -26.86
C ASN A 165 -9.76 -1.43 -26.19
N VAL A 166 -10.97 -1.03 -26.59
CA VAL A 166 -12.22 -1.48 -25.94
C VAL A 166 -12.49 -2.96 -26.22
N GLU A 167 -12.17 -3.46 -27.40
CA GLU A 167 -12.37 -4.87 -27.79
C GLU A 167 -11.51 -5.80 -26.93
N LYS A 168 -10.23 -5.45 -26.73
CA LYS A 168 -9.31 -6.17 -25.85
C LYS A 168 -9.48 -5.80 -24.38
N LYS A 169 -10.35 -4.85 -24.05
CA LYS A 169 -10.57 -4.33 -22.70
C LYS A 169 -9.28 -3.81 -22.04
N MET A 170 -8.41 -3.16 -22.83
CA MET A 170 -7.12 -2.64 -22.38
C MET A 170 -7.10 -1.13 -22.37
N PHE A 171 -6.65 -0.56 -21.28
CA PHE A 171 -6.61 0.87 -21.01
C PHE A 171 -5.24 1.24 -20.45
N GLY A 172 -4.70 2.37 -20.88
CA GLY A 172 -3.43 2.87 -20.38
C GLY A 172 -3.50 4.36 -20.06
N ILE A 173 -2.95 4.77 -18.94
CA ILE A 173 -2.82 6.15 -18.52
C ILE A 173 -1.38 6.45 -18.07
N GLN A 174 -0.81 7.56 -18.53
CA GLN A 174 0.58 7.91 -18.22
C GLN A 174 0.74 8.57 -16.86
N PHE A 175 -0.28 9.27 -16.38
CA PHE A 175 -0.28 9.96 -15.09
C PHE A 175 -0.78 9.06 -13.94
N HIS A 176 -0.68 9.56 -12.72
CA HIS A 176 -1.06 8.88 -11.50
C HIS A 176 -2.44 9.33 -10.99
N PRO A 177 -3.52 8.55 -11.20
CA PRO A 177 -4.88 8.89 -10.75
C PRO A 177 -5.07 8.68 -9.24
N GLU A 178 -4.17 7.93 -8.59
CA GLU A 178 -4.24 7.57 -7.18
C GLU A 178 -3.76 8.68 -6.24
N VAL A 179 -2.93 9.60 -6.74
CA VAL A 179 -2.36 10.67 -5.90
C VAL A 179 -3.32 11.86 -5.76
N SER A 180 -3.20 12.62 -4.67
CA SER A 180 -4.07 13.77 -4.37
C SER A 180 -3.96 14.91 -5.39
N HIS A 181 -2.79 15.06 -6.01
CA HIS A 181 -2.53 16.09 -7.02
C HIS A 181 -3.31 15.89 -8.34
N THR A 182 -3.80 14.67 -8.60
CA THR A 182 -4.75 14.40 -9.68
C THR A 182 -6.18 14.52 -9.11
N ILE A 183 -6.70 15.75 -9.06
CA ILE A 183 -7.93 16.12 -8.32
C ILE A 183 -9.10 15.18 -8.62
N LYS A 184 -9.35 14.86 -9.88
CA LYS A 184 -10.43 13.97 -10.32
C LYS A 184 -9.98 12.51 -10.57
N GLY A 185 -8.77 12.13 -10.16
CA GLY A 185 -8.20 10.80 -10.41
C GLY A 185 -9.07 9.66 -9.89
N LYS A 186 -9.76 9.87 -8.76
CA LYS A 186 -10.72 8.89 -8.22
C LYS A 186 -11.83 8.52 -9.23
N LEU A 187 -12.22 9.41 -10.15
CA LEU A 187 -13.23 9.12 -11.18
C LEU A 187 -12.72 8.11 -12.21
N ILE A 188 -11.45 8.17 -12.59
CA ILE A 188 -10.82 7.18 -13.48
C ILE A 188 -10.93 5.78 -12.86
N LEU A 189 -10.49 5.62 -11.60
CA LEU A 189 -10.58 4.35 -10.89
C LEU A 189 -12.03 3.89 -10.71
N LYS A 190 -12.95 4.79 -10.35
CA LYS A 190 -14.38 4.52 -10.25
C LYS A 190 -14.96 4.01 -11.58
N ASN A 191 -14.67 4.68 -12.68
CA ASN A 191 -15.15 4.30 -14.01
C ASN A 191 -14.59 2.95 -14.46
N PHE A 192 -13.29 2.70 -14.20
CA PHE A 192 -12.68 1.41 -14.48
C PHE A 192 -13.38 0.28 -13.70
N ILE A 193 -13.56 0.45 -12.40
CA ILE A 193 -14.13 -0.58 -11.52
C ILE A 193 -15.60 -0.85 -11.83
N PHE A 194 -16.43 0.20 -11.86
CA PHE A 194 -17.89 0.02 -11.95
C PHE A 194 -18.42 0.00 -13.37
N SER A 195 -17.86 0.85 -14.25
CA SER A 195 -18.38 0.96 -15.63
C SER A 195 -17.74 -0.04 -16.60
N ILE A 196 -16.45 -0.37 -16.39
CA ILE A 196 -15.70 -1.26 -17.28
C ILE A 196 -15.63 -2.69 -16.72
N CYS A 197 -15.16 -2.88 -15.48
CA CYS A 197 -15.08 -4.19 -14.84
C CYS A 197 -16.43 -4.72 -14.34
N LYS A 198 -17.47 -3.86 -14.29
CA LYS A 198 -18.83 -4.24 -13.83
C LYS A 198 -18.86 -4.81 -12.40
N LEU A 199 -17.91 -4.41 -11.55
CA LEU A 199 -17.92 -4.80 -10.15
C LEU A 199 -19.01 -4.04 -9.37
N THR A 200 -19.48 -4.68 -8.30
CA THR A 200 -20.32 -4.07 -7.27
C THR A 200 -19.51 -3.90 -5.99
N LYS A 201 -20.00 -3.08 -5.06
CA LYS A 201 -19.37 -2.91 -3.75
C LYS A 201 -19.45 -4.22 -2.98
N ASN A 202 -18.32 -4.71 -2.50
CA ASN A 202 -18.18 -5.97 -1.78
C ASN A 202 -17.13 -5.92 -0.65
N TRP A 203 -16.67 -4.72 -0.29
CA TRP A 203 -15.69 -4.51 0.77
C TRP A 203 -16.09 -3.35 1.67
N SER A 204 -15.92 -3.51 2.98
CA SER A 204 -16.08 -2.42 3.95
C SER A 204 -15.00 -2.50 5.04
N SER A 205 -14.58 -1.35 5.55
CA SER A 205 -13.62 -1.28 6.66
C SER A 205 -14.17 -1.89 7.95
N ARG A 206 -15.51 -1.86 8.14
CA ARG A 206 -16.17 -2.48 9.29
C ARG A 206 -16.04 -4.01 9.25
N ASP A 207 -16.28 -4.63 8.09
CA ASP A 207 -16.17 -6.08 7.94
C ASP A 207 -14.73 -6.53 8.03
N GLN A 208 -13.80 -5.75 7.48
CA GLN A 208 -12.38 -6.00 7.65
C GLN A 208 -11.94 -5.97 9.11
N LYS A 209 -12.43 -4.98 9.90
CA LYS A 209 -12.17 -4.93 11.34
C LYS A 209 -12.70 -6.17 12.06
N LYS A 210 -13.92 -6.60 11.77
CA LYS A 210 -14.50 -7.83 12.36
C LYS A 210 -13.67 -9.05 12.03
N LYS A 211 -13.21 -9.15 10.76
CA LYS A 211 -12.38 -10.23 10.28
C LYS A 211 -11.04 -10.29 11.03
N LEU A 212 -10.32 -9.15 11.11
CA LEU A 212 -9.05 -9.05 11.85
C LEU A 212 -9.22 -9.47 13.31
N ILE A 213 -10.31 -9.05 13.97
CA ILE A 213 -10.61 -9.43 15.34
C ILE A 213 -10.77 -10.96 15.46
N ASN A 214 -11.48 -11.61 14.52
CA ASN A 214 -11.66 -13.05 14.53
C ASN A 214 -10.37 -13.82 14.22
N GLU A 215 -9.57 -13.34 13.27
CA GLU A 215 -8.25 -13.91 12.96
C GLU A 215 -7.33 -13.87 14.18
N VAL A 216 -7.29 -12.74 14.88
CA VAL A 216 -6.53 -12.60 16.13
C VAL A 216 -7.03 -13.58 17.19
N ARG A 217 -8.34 -13.69 17.40
CA ARG A 217 -8.93 -14.64 18.37
C ARG A 217 -8.50 -16.07 18.07
N ASN A 218 -8.60 -16.49 16.81
CA ASN A 218 -8.26 -17.84 16.39
C ASN A 218 -6.76 -18.12 16.53
N SER A 219 -5.91 -17.16 16.16
CA SER A 219 -4.46 -17.30 16.25
C SER A 219 -3.96 -17.35 17.70
N VAL A 220 -4.51 -16.51 18.56
CA VAL A 220 -4.09 -16.40 19.97
C VAL A 220 -4.65 -17.55 20.81
N GLY A 221 -5.88 -17.99 20.52
CA GLY A 221 -6.54 -19.06 21.29
C GLY A 221 -6.54 -18.75 22.79
N ASN A 222 -6.00 -19.67 23.59
CA ASN A 222 -5.90 -19.53 25.05
C ASN A 222 -4.63 -18.84 25.55
N SER A 223 -3.71 -18.47 24.66
CA SER A 223 -2.44 -17.84 25.00
C SER A 223 -2.65 -16.35 25.36
N LYS A 224 -1.65 -15.77 26.02
CA LYS A 224 -1.58 -14.34 26.29
C LYS A 224 -0.69 -13.63 25.29
N VAL A 225 -0.97 -12.35 25.09
CA VAL A 225 -0.25 -11.45 24.19
C VAL A 225 0.29 -10.28 25.00
N ILE A 226 1.57 -9.94 24.79
CA ILE A 226 2.12 -8.64 25.18
C ILE A 226 2.17 -7.74 23.96
N CYS A 227 1.85 -6.45 24.19
CA CYS A 227 1.87 -5.43 23.15
C CYS A 227 2.80 -4.30 23.55
N ALA A 228 3.78 -4.01 22.70
CA ALA A 228 4.61 -2.83 22.83
C ALA A 228 3.80 -1.58 22.53
N LEU A 229 3.66 -0.69 23.54
CA LEU A 229 2.88 0.53 23.42
C LEU A 229 3.84 1.73 23.47
N SER A 230 3.92 2.48 22.37
CA SER A 230 4.71 3.73 22.30
C SER A 230 3.90 4.97 22.65
N GLY A 231 2.58 4.89 22.66
CA GLY A 231 1.67 6.04 22.77
C GLY A 231 1.34 6.69 21.40
N GLY A 232 2.06 6.34 20.33
CA GLY A 232 1.72 6.77 18.96
C GLY A 232 0.43 6.13 18.43
N VAL A 233 -0.08 6.67 17.33
CA VAL A 233 -1.36 6.26 16.72
C VAL A 233 -1.35 4.75 16.40
N ASP A 234 -0.29 4.24 15.79
CA ASP A 234 -0.21 2.87 15.30
C ASP A 234 -0.25 1.84 16.42
N SER A 235 0.60 2.01 17.43
CA SER A 235 0.59 1.16 18.62
C SER A 235 -0.74 1.24 19.36
N SER A 236 -1.40 2.41 19.37
CA SER A 236 -2.71 2.61 19.97
C SER A 236 -3.81 1.85 19.25
N VAL A 237 -3.81 1.87 17.91
CA VAL A 237 -4.74 1.11 17.07
C VAL A 237 -4.56 -0.39 17.28
N VAL A 238 -3.31 -0.88 17.27
CA VAL A 238 -2.99 -2.29 17.52
C VAL A 238 -3.48 -2.73 18.90
N ALA A 239 -3.14 -1.97 19.95
CA ALA A 239 -3.57 -2.28 21.32
C ALA A 239 -5.10 -2.31 21.45
N LYS A 240 -5.82 -1.38 20.79
CA LYS A 240 -7.30 -1.33 20.84
C LYS A 240 -7.94 -2.48 20.05
N LEU A 241 -7.39 -2.86 18.90
CA LEU A 241 -7.86 -4.02 18.13
C LEU A 241 -7.66 -5.32 18.92
N LEU A 242 -6.46 -5.51 19.50
CA LEU A 242 -6.15 -6.65 20.35
C LEU A 242 -7.07 -6.70 21.58
N SER A 243 -7.26 -5.58 22.25
CA SER A 243 -8.19 -5.50 23.41
C SER A 243 -9.61 -5.96 23.02
N ASN A 244 -10.12 -5.54 21.87
CA ASN A 244 -11.42 -5.97 21.37
C ASN A 244 -11.46 -7.46 20.98
N ALA A 245 -10.32 -8.03 20.54
CA ALA A 245 -10.23 -9.42 20.13
C ALA A 245 -10.09 -10.38 21.31
N ILE A 246 -9.18 -10.11 22.25
CA ILE A 246 -8.74 -11.06 23.28
C ILE A 246 -8.91 -10.57 24.72
N GLY A 247 -9.39 -9.35 24.93
CA GLY A 247 -9.74 -8.80 26.24
C GLY A 247 -8.61 -8.88 27.27
N LYS A 248 -8.86 -9.55 28.40
CA LYS A 248 -7.92 -9.70 29.52
C LYS A 248 -6.66 -10.51 29.19
N LYS A 249 -6.60 -11.20 28.04
CA LYS A 249 -5.39 -11.93 27.57
C LYS A 249 -4.32 -10.97 27.04
N LEU A 250 -4.66 -9.69 26.80
CA LEU A 250 -3.74 -8.64 26.39
C LEU A 250 -3.11 -7.95 27.59
N THR A 251 -1.77 -7.83 27.59
CA THR A 251 -1.03 -6.92 28.47
C THR A 251 -0.21 -5.97 27.60
N CYS A 252 -0.45 -4.67 27.74
CA CYS A 252 0.39 -3.65 27.10
C CYS A 252 1.53 -3.26 28.03
N ILE A 253 2.71 -3.03 27.46
CA ILE A 253 3.89 -2.53 28.19
C ILE A 253 4.25 -1.18 27.59
N PHE A 254 4.24 -0.15 28.43
CA PHE A 254 4.64 1.21 28.09
C PHE A 254 5.88 1.56 28.90
N VAL A 255 6.96 1.95 28.19
CA VAL A 255 8.28 2.24 28.80
C VAL A 255 8.54 3.73 28.73
N ASN A 256 8.71 4.38 29.88
CA ASN A 256 9.27 5.73 29.95
C ASN A 256 10.79 5.64 29.82
N THR A 257 11.31 6.17 28.73
CA THR A 257 12.75 6.18 28.43
C THR A 257 13.44 7.48 28.85
N GLY A 258 12.70 8.45 29.40
CA GLY A 258 13.19 9.81 29.65
C GLY A 258 13.27 10.68 28.37
N LEU A 259 12.90 10.14 27.20
CA LEU A 259 12.92 10.84 25.90
C LEU A 259 11.51 11.19 25.41
N LEU A 260 10.49 11.05 26.27
CA LEU A 260 9.10 11.35 25.96
C LEU A 260 8.85 12.87 25.94
N ARG A 261 7.81 13.28 25.23
CA ARG A 261 7.34 14.66 25.23
C ARG A 261 6.75 15.02 26.61
N LYS A 262 6.78 16.29 26.94
CA LYS A 262 6.20 16.78 28.22
C LYS A 262 4.74 16.36 28.32
N GLY A 263 4.39 15.63 29.40
CA GLY A 263 3.05 15.18 29.68
C GLY A 263 2.56 13.94 28.91
N GLU A 264 3.31 13.43 27.94
CA GLU A 264 2.96 12.27 27.11
C GLU A 264 2.76 11.01 27.97
N GLU A 265 3.61 10.76 28.93
CA GLU A 265 3.50 9.66 29.89
C GLU A 265 2.12 9.62 30.59
N LYS A 266 1.74 10.75 31.19
CA LYS A 266 0.44 10.85 31.89
C LYS A 266 -0.73 10.66 30.93
N GLN A 267 -0.63 11.19 29.71
CA GLN A 267 -1.66 11.06 28.70
C GLN A 267 -1.84 9.59 28.28
N VAL A 268 -0.74 8.87 28.00
CA VAL A 268 -0.77 7.45 27.61
C VAL A 268 -1.36 6.61 28.73
N VAL A 269 -0.84 6.73 29.94
CA VAL A 269 -1.32 5.95 31.09
C VAL A 269 -2.81 6.19 31.34
N ASN A 270 -3.27 7.43 31.33
CA ASN A 270 -4.70 7.76 31.53
C ASN A 270 -5.57 7.19 30.39
N THR A 271 -5.13 7.31 29.15
CA THR A 271 -5.89 6.80 28.00
C THR A 271 -6.05 5.28 28.05
N PHE A 272 -4.97 4.56 28.29
CA PHE A 272 -5.02 3.10 28.22
C PHE A 272 -5.59 2.45 29.48
N LYS A 273 -5.22 2.92 30.67
CA LYS A 273 -5.79 2.40 31.93
C LYS A 273 -7.22 2.85 32.17
N LYS A 274 -7.51 4.16 32.09
CA LYS A 274 -8.81 4.69 32.49
C LYS A 274 -9.86 4.62 31.37
N ARG A 275 -9.52 5.08 30.14
CA ARG A 275 -10.51 5.11 29.05
C ARG A 275 -10.68 3.76 28.36
N PHE A 276 -9.59 3.09 28.03
CA PHE A 276 -9.66 1.82 27.29
C PHE A 276 -9.74 0.61 28.20
N LYS A 277 -9.47 0.75 29.49
CA LYS A 277 -9.48 -0.32 30.52
C LYS A 277 -8.61 -1.52 30.10
N ILE A 278 -7.46 -1.24 29.49
CA ILE A 278 -6.49 -2.23 29.05
C ILE A 278 -5.50 -2.50 30.20
N ASN A 279 -5.12 -3.76 30.39
CA ASN A 279 -4.07 -4.11 31.32
C ASN A 279 -2.74 -3.51 30.84
N LEU A 280 -2.27 -2.48 31.55
CA LEU A 280 -1.08 -1.69 31.22
C LEU A 280 -0.03 -1.80 32.32
N ILE A 281 1.12 -2.33 31.98
CA ILE A 281 2.34 -2.26 32.77
C ILE A 281 3.10 -0.99 32.37
N TYR A 282 3.24 -0.07 33.28
CA TYR A 282 4.09 1.11 33.13
C TYR A 282 5.46 0.80 33.71
N VAL A 283 6.50 1.06 32.93
CA VAL A 283 7.91 0.85 33.30
C VAL A 283 8.64 2.18 33.25
N ASN A 284 9.03 2.70 34.39
CA ASN A 284 9.97 3.84 34.41
C ASN A 284 11.41 3.31 34.23
N ALA A 285 12.00 3.56 33.09
CA ALA A 285 13.38 3.16 32.75
C ALA A 285 14.26 4.38 32.38
N GLU A 286 13.80 5.59 32.72
CA GLU A 286 14.47 6.84 32.39
C GLU A 286 15.97 6.84 32.71
N ASN A 287 16.33 6.57 33.96
CA ASN A 287 17.74 6.53 34.37
C ASN A 287 18.55 5.49 33.61
N LEU A 288 17.95 4.33 33.29
CA LEU A 288 18.62 3.28 32.53
C LEU A 288 18.93 3.73 31.10
N PHE A 289 17.97 4.34 30.39
CA PHE A 289 18.19 4.79 29.04
C PHE A 289 19.16 5.99 28.99
N LEU A 290 18.95 7.00 29.83
CA LEU A 290 19.80 8.18 29.84
C LEU A 290 21.25 7.86 30.19
N SER A 291 21.50 6.96 31.17
CA SER A 291 22.87 6.56 31.52
C SER A 291 23.57 5.82 30.36
N LYS A 292 22.86 4.97 29.63
CA LYS A 292 23.43 4.23 28.47
C LYS A 292 23.61 5.06 27.22
N LEU A 293 22.89 6.18 27.09
CA LEU A 293 22.99 7.10 25.97
C LEU A 293 23.97 8.24 26.22
N LYS A 294 24.41 8.41 27.45
CA LYS A 294 25.39 9.45 27.83
C LYS A 294 26.66 9.33 26.99
N ASN A 295 27.14 10.46 26.43
CA ASN A 295 28.34 10.56 25.60
C ASN A 295 28.28 9.77 24.26
N ILE A 296 27.11 9.29 23.83
CA ILE A 296 26.93 8.70 22.51
C ILE A 296 26.42 9.79 21.56
N SER A 297 27.21 10.20 20.57
CA SER A 297 26.81 11.17 19.54
C SER A 297 26.22 10.50 18.30
N ASP A 298 26.74 9.34 17.94
CA ASP A 298 26.37 8.60 16.73
C ASP A 298 24.90 8.13 16.77
N PRO A 299 24.04 8.54 15.78
CA PRO A 299 22.62 8.20 15.77
C PRO A 299 22.35 6.70 15.66
N GLU A 300 23.18 5.98 14.91
CA GLU A 300 22.98 4.54 14.70
C GLU A 300 23.31 3.74 15.96
N LYS A 301 24.39 4.13 16.67
CA LYS A 301 24.71 3.56 17.98
C LYS A 301 23.60 3.82 18.99
N LYS A 302 23.04 5.05 19.03
CA LYS A 302 21.87 5.38 19.88
C LYS A 302 20.71 4.45 19.58
N ARG A 303 20.35 4.28 18.32
CA ARG A 303 19.23 3.41 17.88
C ARG A 303 19.42 1.96 18.34
N LYS A 304 20.61 1.39 18.16
CA LYS A 304 20.95 0.04 18.61
C LYS A 304 20.87 -0.11 20.13
N ILE A 305 21.38 0.87 20.90
CA ILE A 305 21.29 0.84 22.36
C ILE A 305 19.83 0.87 22.82
N ILE A 306 19.02 1.79 22.26
CA ILE A 306 17.62 1.91 22.59
C ILE A 306 16.88 0.61 22.28
N GLY A 307 17.05 0.05 21.08
CA GLY A 307 16.42 -1.20 20.68
C GLY A 307 16.76 -2.37 21.62
N ASN A 308 18.04 -2.56 21.95
CA ASN A 308 18.49 -3.60 22.85
C ASN A 308 17.92 -3.44 24.27
N LEU A 309 17.80 -2.21 24.77
CA LEU A 309 17.20 -1.96 26.08
C LEU A 309 15.71 -2.28 26.09
N PHE A 310 14.99 -1.92 25.03
CA PHE A 310 13.57 -2.29 24.89
C PHE A 310 13.40 -3.82 24.91
N ILE A 311 14.19 -4.56 24.13
CA ILE A 311 14.12 -6.03 24.09
C ILE A 311 14.31 -6.61 25.50
N LYS A 312 15.34 -6.19 26.20
CA LYS A 312 15.61 -6.66 27.58
C LYS A 312 14.47 -6.37 28.56
N ILE A 313 13.86 -5.20 28.44
CA ILE A 313 12.69 -4.83 29.26
C ILE A 313 11.50 -5.72 28.91
N PHE A 314 11.20 -5.91 27.63
CA PHE A 314 10.09 -6.76 27.20
C PHE A 314 10.29 -8.22 27.65
N GLU A 315 11.47 -8.79 27.51
CA GLU A 315 11.84 -10.14 27.99
C GLU A 315 11.62 -10.26 29.50
N LYS A 316 12.12 -9.29 30.29
CA LYS A 316 11.95 -9.26 31.73
C LYS A 316 10.47 -9.32 32.17
N TYR A 317 9.61 -8.59 31.47
CA TYR A 317 8.18 -8.54 31.82
C TYR A 317 7.38 -9.69 31.20
N SER A 318 7.76 -10.18 30.01
CA SER A 318 7.13 -11.36 29.41
C SER A 318 7.32 -12.61 30.26
N ASN A 319 8.50 -12.80 30.82
CA ASN A 319 8.83 -13.94 31.68
C ASN A 319 8.02 -13.95 33.00
N LYS A 320 7.51 -12.79 33.44
CA LYS A 320 6.67 -12.69 34.63
C LYS A 320 5.20 -13.04 34.37
N ILE A 321 4.78 -13.10 33.11
CA ILE A 321 3.39 -13.35 32.72
C ILE A 321 3.28 -14.79 32.21
N LYS A 322 2.60 -15.66 32.96
CA LYS A 322 2.39 -17.06 32.53
C LYS A 322 1.62 -17.12 31.19
N ASN A 323 2.03 -18.03 30.30
CA ASN A 323 1.38 -18.35 29.04
C ASN A 323 1.41 -17.23 27.98
N VAL A 324 2.43 -16.38 27.97
CA VAL A 324 2.68 -15.42 26.88
C VAL A 324 3.37 -16.16 25.73
N LYS A 325 2.73 -16.12 24.54
CA LYS A 325 3.29 -16.73 23.32
C LYS A 325 3.45 -15.73 22.18
N PHE A 326 2.90 -14.52 22.30
CA PHE A 326 2.91 -13.54 21.22
C PHE A 326 3.36 -12.18 21.72
N LEU A 327 4.22 -11.53 20.90
CA LEU A 327 4.55 -10.12 21.00
C LEU A 327 3.88 -9.38 19.82
N ALA A 328 3.07 -8.36 20.13
CA ALA A 328 2.45 -7.50 19.14
C ALA A 328 3.17 -6.14 19.08
N GLN A 329 3.41 -5.69 17.87
CA GLN A 329 4.05 -4.40 17.59
C GLN A 329 3.33 -3.72 16.43
N GLY A 330 3.11 -2.39 16.55
CA GLY A 330 2.64 -1.57 15.44
C GLY A 330 3.79 -1.23 14.51
N THR A 331 3.67 -1.64 13.24
CA THR A 331 4.65 -1.32 12.19
C THR A 331 3.91 -0.75 10.99
N LEU A 332 4.35 0.39 10.49
CA LEU A 332 3.79 1.01 9.29
C LEU A 332 4.43 0.42 8.02
N TYR A 333 3.65 0.45 6.94
CA TYR A 333 4.18 0.05 5.63
C TYR A 333 5.38 0.90 5.15
N PRO A 334 5.42 2.23 5.34
CA PRO A 334 6.62 3.02 5.08
C PRO A 334 7.86 2.51 5.81
N ASP A 335 7.73 2.12 7.08
CA ASP A 335 8.86 1.58 7.86
C ASP A 335 9.42 0.30 7.23
N LEU A 336 8.55 -0.54 6.65
CA LEU A 336 8.96 -1.75 5.93
C LEU A 336 9.70 -1.44 4.62
N ILE A 337 9.37 -0.33 3.96
CA ILE A 337 10.03 0.11 2.73
C ILE A 337 11.39 0.70 3.06
N GLU A 338 11.47 1.57 4.05
CA GLU A 338 12.69 2.25 4.46
C GLU A 338 13.73 1.26 5.05
N SER A 339 13.27 0.19 5.70
CA SER A 339 14.15 -0.86 6.20
C SER A 339 14.74 -1.77 5.13
N LYS A 340 14.26 -1.68 3.87
CA LYS A 340 14.80 -2.40 2.72
C LYS A 340 15.51 -1.41 1.81
N SER A 341 16.83 -1.49 1.72
CA SER A 341 17.57 -0.69 0.75
C SER A 341 17.15 -1.04 -0.67
N VAL A 342 17.23 -0.08 -1.57
CA VAL A 342 16.95 -0.23 -3.02
C VAL A 342 17.81 -1.34 -3.66
N THR A 343 18.93 -1.70 -3.04
CA THR A 343 19.86 -2.76 -3.47
C THR A 343 19.55 -4.14 -2.90
N GLY A 344 18.51 -4.26 -2.04
CA GLY A 344 18.10 -5.57 -1.48
C GLY A 344 18.91 -6.04 -0.27
N SER A 345 19.88 -5.26 0.21
CA SER A 345 20.54 -5.51 1.49
C SER A 345 19.64 -5.02 2.63
N GLN A 346 19.40 -5.86 3.62
CA GLN A 346 18.75 -5.44 4.86
C GLN A 346 19.66 -4.44 5.57
N THR A 347 19.23 -3.19 5.68
CA THR A 347 19.76 -2.29 6.71
C THR A 347 19.04 -2.65 7.99
N SER A 348 19.76 -3.29 8.87
CA SER A 348 19.33 -3.68 10.23
C SER A 348 18.90 -2.48 11.07
#